data_6b76440ac9ae44b0e180e0b50bb3f21a
#
_entry.id   6b76440ac9ae44b0e180e0b50bb3f21a
#
_cell.length_a   1.000
_cell.length_b   1.000
_cell.length_c   1.000
_cell.angle_alpha   90.00
_cell.angle_beta   90.00
_cell.angle_gamma   90.00
#
_symmetry.space_group_name_H-M   'P 1'
#
loop_
_entity.id
_entity.type
_entity.pdbx_description
1 polymer ?
#
loop_
_entity_poly.entity_id
_entity_poly.type
_entity_poly.pdbx_seq_one_letter_code
_entity_poly.pdbx_strand_id
1 'polypeptide(L)'
;AASDVYKRQGVEMLEERSHIPVVGVAPYLDIQVEDEDSLTERFDRKQEVDLIDIAVIRVPRISNFTDFNPLESIPGVSLRYVQHVSELKNPDMIILPGTKNTMEDLLWMRANGLEATVLKEAAKGKIIFGICGGYQMLGETLSDPHHVEAGGTIKGMGLLPMDTVFAEKKTRTRVSGRFLELEGELQALSGAELEGYEIHMGETVLKGEAGHSVSIEDQVSGECKEDGAYCKNVCGTYVHGVFDREDVAEAVVRVLGEKKGIDVSQMTGIDFAAFKETQYDILAAELRKHLDMKKIYEILEQGI
;
A
#
# COMPACT_ATOMS: atom_id res chain seq x y z
N ALA A 1 -0.89 -27.70 -31.16
CA ALA A 1 -1.42 -27.72 -32.58
C ALA A 1 -2.69 -26.85 -32.77
N ALA A 2 -3.80 -27.08 -32.08
CA ALA A 2 -5.00 -26.25 -32.26
C ALA A 2 -4.82 -24.82 -31.67
N SER A 3 -4.20 -24.67 -30.51
CA SER A 3 -3.94 -23.37 -29.88
C SER A 3 -3.03 -22.46 -30.73
N ASP A 4 -2.09 -23.01 -31.47
CA ASP A 4 -1.17 -22.25 -32.31
C ASP A 4 -1.86 -21.67 -33.55
N VAL A 5 -2.87 -22.38 -34.09
CA VAL A 5 -3.67 -21.90 -35.22
C VAL A 5 -4.53 -20.71 -34.79
N TYR A 6 -5.22 -20.80 -33.64
CA TYR A 6 -6.03 -19.68 -33.13
C TYR A 6 -5.19 -18.48 -32.74
N LYS A 7 -3.99 -18.70 -32.16
CA LYS A 7 -3.03 -17.65 -31.85
C LYS A 7 -2.61 -16.90 -33.12
N ARG A 8 -2.29 -17.63 -34.19
CA ARG A 8 -1.89 -17.06 -35.49
C ARG A 8 -3.02 -16.24 -36.13
N GLN A 9 -4.24 -16.79 -36.16
CA GLN A 9 -5.41 -16.09 -36.67
C GLN A 9 -5.72 -14.81 -35.87
N GLY A 10 -5.56 -14.85 -34.53
CA GLY A 10 -5.73 -13.69 -33.68
C GLY A 10 -4.72 -12.59 -33.97
N VAL A 11 -3.45 -12.92 -34.21
CA VAL A 11 -2.41 -11.97 -34.59
C VAL A 11 -2.74 -11.32 -35.94
N GLU A 12 -3.07 -12.13 -36.95
CA GLU A 12 -3.44 -11.65 -38.29
C GLU A 12 -4.63 -10.68 -38.24
N MET A 13 -5.70 -11.01 -37.46
CA MET A 13 -6.85 -10.14 -37.28
C MET A 13 -6.52 -8.83 -36.57
N LEU A 14 -5.61 -8.84 -35.61
CA LEU A 14 -5.18 -7.62 -34.91
C LEU A 14 -4.41 -6.72 -35.84
N GLU A 15 -3.48 -7.26 -36.62
CA GLU A 15 -2.67 -6.48 -37.58
C GLU A 15 -3.55 -5.90 -38.69
N GLU A 16 -4.49 -6.67 -39.23
CA GLU A 16 -5.44 -6.20 -40.25
C GLU A 16 -6.32 -5.04 -39.77
N ARG A 17 -6.74 -5.07 -38.50
CA ARG A 17 -7.65 -4.06 -37.95
C ARG A 17 -6.93 -2.81 -37.44
N SER A 18 -5.78 -2.98 -36.82
CA SER A 18 -5.04 -1.89 -36.20
C SER A 18 -4.04 -1.23 -37.13
N HIS A 19 -3.62 -1.93 -38.19
CA HIS A 19 -2.49 -1.56 -39.03
C HIS A 19 -1.18 -1.39 -38.26
N ILE A 20 -1.06 -2.02 -37.09
CA ILE A 20 0.11 -2.02 -36.21
C ILE A 20 0.67 -3.45 -36.16
N PRO A 21 1.98 -3.63 -36.37
CA PRO A 21 2.58 -4.96 -36.33
C PRO A 21 2.55 -5.53 -34.90
N VAL A 22 2.20 -6.80 -34.78
CA VAL A 22 2.30 -7.54 -33.53
C VAL A 22 3.74 -8.09 -33.39
N VAL A 23 4.47 -7.58 -32.44
CA VAL A 23 5.89 -7.94 -32.21
C VAL A 23 6.09 -9.16 -31.34
N GLY A 24 5.02 -9.82 -30.92
CA GLY A 24 5.06 -11.06 -30.16
C GLY A 24 3.79 -11.32 -29.36
N VAL A 25 3.71 -12.50 -28.76
CA VAL A 25 2.60 -12.90 -27.89
C VAL A 25 3.21 -13.57 -26.67
N ALA A 26 3.17 -12.88 -25.53
CA ALA A 26 3.58 -13.44 -24.25
C ALA A 26 2.59 -14.50 -23.78
N PRO A 27 3.03 -15.64 -23.28
CA PRO A 27 2.17 -16.62 -22.61
C PRO A 27 1.70 -16.06 -21.25
N TYR A 28 0.71 -16.73 -20.66
CA TYR A 28 0.43 -16.49 -19.24
C TYR A 28 1.65 -16.93 -18.42
N LEU A 29 2.13 -16.05 -17.56
CA LEU A 29 3.29 -16.28 -16.71
C LEU A 29 2.82 -16.41 -15.26
N ASP A 30 3.30 -17.46 -14.58
CA ASP A 30 3.07 -17.64 -13.14
C ASP A 30 4.16 -16.85 -12.38
N ILE A 31 4.00 -15.55 -12.35
CA ILE A 31 4.88 -14.60 -11.67
C ILE A 31 4.07 -13.73 -10.72
N GLN A 32 4.70 -13.32 -9.63
CA GLN A 32 4.08 -12.43 -8.65
C GLN A 32 4.57 -10.99 -8.90
N VAL A 33 4.03 -10.35 -9.92
CA VAL A 33 4.19 -8.93 -10.18
C VAL A 33 3.04 -8.17 -9.52
N GLU A 34 3.27 -6.92 -9.13
CA GLU A 34 2.24 -6.10 -8.51
C GLU A 34 1.00 -5.99 -9.40
N ASP A 35 -0.16 -6.29 -8.80
CA ASP A 35 -1.45 -6.11 -9.45
C ASP A 35 -1.74 -4.62 -9.60
N GLU A 36 -2.00 -4.15 -10.82
CA GLU A 36 -2.26 -2.73 -11.09
C GLU A 36 -3.71 -2.33 -10.80
N ASP A 37 -4.63 -3.27 -10.76
CA ASP A 37 -6.06 -3.02 -10.64
C ASP A 37 -6.67 -3.52 -9.32
N SER A 38 -7.61 -2.71 -8.79
CA SER A 38 -8.45 -3.05 -7.65
C SER A 38 -9.43 -4.24 -7.89
N LEU A 39 -9.34 -4.91 -9.03
CA LEU A 39 -10.17 -6.04 -9.47
C LEU A 39 -9.54 -7.42 -9.21
N THR A 40 -8.54 -7.50 -8.36
CA THR A 40 -7.88 -8.78 -8.03
C THR A 40 -8.82 -9.72 -7.29
N GLU A 41 -8.80 -11.01 -7.64
CA GLU A 41 -9.50 -12.08 -6.91
C GLU A 41 -9.02 -12.26 -5.45
N ARG A 42 -7.94 -11.60 -5.10
CA ARG A 42 -7.30 -11.59 -3.79
C ARG A 42 -8.24 -11.12 -2.68
N PHE A 43 -9.10 -10.15 -3.00
CA PHE A 43 -10.06 -9.59 -2.06
C PHE A 43 -11.17 -10.58 -1.63
N ASP A 44 -11.41 -11.63 -2.42
CA ASP A 44 -12.48 -12.59 -2.20
C ASP A 44 -11.98 -13.88 -1.50
N ARG A 45 -10.69 -13.99 -1.25
CA ARG A 45 -10.12 -15.13 -0.51
C ARG A 45 -10.55 -15.08 0.95
N LYS A 46 -11.29 -16.09 1.39
CA LYS A 46 -11.54 -16.32 2.81
C LYS A 46 -10.26 -16.89 3.43
N GLN A 47 -9.50 -16.04 4.08
CA GLN A 47 -8.37 -16.48 4.88
C GLN A 47 -8.86 -16.92 6.26
N GLU A 48 -8.39 -18.08 6.72
CA GLU A 48 -8.51 -18.47 8.13
C GLU A 48 -7.60 -17.57 8.95
N VAL A 49 -8.07 -17.17 10.14
CA VAL A 49 -7.29 -16.34 11.06
C VAL A 49 -6.17 -17.17 11.64
N ASP A 50 -4.92 -16.71 11.49
CA ASP A 50 -3.73 -17.34 12.03
C ASP A 50 -3.30 -16.69 13.37
N LEU A 51 -2.04 -16.88 13.77
CA LEU A 51 -1.48 -16.40 15.04
C LEU A 51 -1.61 -14.88 15.19
N ILE A 52 -1.38 -14.13 14.11
CA ILE A 52 -1.56 -12.68 14.03
C ILE A 52 -2.60 -12.36 12.96
N ASP A 53 -3.59 -11.56 13.30
CA ASP A 53 -4.69 -11.16 12.41
C ASP A 53 -4.63 -9.67 12.10
N ILE A 54 -4.33 -9.32 10.85
CA ILE A 54 -4.28 -7.95 10.34
C ILE A 54 -5.48 -7.70 9.43
N ALA A 55 -6.29 -6.68 9.74
CA ALA A 55 -7.43 -6.28 8.94
C ALA A 55 -7.11 -5.00 8.15
N VAL A 56 -7.16 -5.07 6.83
CA VAL A 56 -7.09 -3.91 5.93
C VAL A 56 -8.50 -3.48 5.56
N ILE A 57 -8.84 -2.22 5.81
CA ILE A 57 -10.14 -1.69 5.41
C ILE A 57 -10.18 -1.53 3.89
N ARG A 58 -10.97 -2.36 3.23
CA ARG A 58 -11.15 -2.28 1.77
C ARG A 58 -12.10 -1.14 1.43
N VAL A 59 -11.57 0.06 1.32
CA VAL A 59 -12.32 1.23 0.85
C VAL A 59 -12.65 1.09 -0.64
N PRO A 60 -13.73 1.74 -1.15
CA PRO A 60 -14.18 1.58 -2.54
C PRO A 60 -13.12 1.93 -3.59
N ARG A 61 -12.26 2.88 -3.29
CA ARG A 61 -11.20 3.36 -4.20
C ARG A 61 -9.80 3.03 -3.70
N ILE A 62 -9.67 1.89 -3.01
CA ILE A 62 -8.37 1.41 -2.53
C ILE A 62 -7.32 1.49 -3.63
N SER A 63 -6.13 1.96 -3.28
CA SER A 63 -4.98 2.00 -4.17
C SER A 63 -3.76 1.42 -3.48
N ASN A 64 -2.77 0.97 -4.28
CA ASN A 64 -1.50 0.46 -3.77
C ASN A 64 -1.70 -0.66 -2.72
N PHE A 65 -2.69 -1.53 -2.94
CA PHE A 65 -2.99 -2.62 -2.01
C PHE A 65 -1.84 -3.66 -1.92
N THR A 66 -0.90 -3.59 -2.83
CA THR A 66 0.34 -4.37 -2.80
C THR A 66 1.29 -3.97 -1.67
N ASP A 67 1.08 -2.80 -1.05
CA ASP A 67 1.81 -2.35 0.15
C ASP A 67 1.76 -3.38 1.29
N PHE A 68 0.75 -4.29 1.29
CA PHE A 68 0.53 -5.25 2.37
C PHE A 68 1.10 -6.65 2.08
N ASN A 69 1.61 -6.88 0.86
CA ASN A 69 2.17 -8.17 0.46
C ASN A 69 3.28 -8.67 1.39
N PRO A 70 4.20 -7.81 1.86
CA PRO A 70 5.25 -8.24 2.78
C PRO A 70 4.69 -8.82 4.08
N LEU A 71 3.66 -8.21 4.65
CA LEU A 71 3.00 -8.70 5.87
C LEU A 71 2.30 -10.04 5.62
N GLU A 72 1.60 -10.19 4.48
CA GLU A 72 0.92 -11.43 4.10
C GLU A 72 1.91 -12.59 3.85
N SER A 73 3.15 -12.28 3.49
CA SER A 73 4.19 -13.29 3.22
C SER A 73 4.78 -13.93 4.48
N ILE A 74 4.56 -13.33 5.66
CA ILE A 74 5.12 -13.82 6.93
C ILE A 74 4.30 -15.02 7.41
N PRO A 75 4.90 -16.20 7.62
CA PRO A 75 4.20 -17.35 8.16
C PRO A 75 3.56 -17.04 9.52
N GLY A 76 2.29 -17.41 9.69
CA GLY A 76 1.53 -17.13 10.91
C GLY A 76 0.84 -15.77 10.95
N VAL A 77 0.98 -14.96 9.91
CA VAL A 77 0.21 -13.72 9.71
C VAL A 77 -0.94 -13.97 8.75
N SER A 78 -2.15 -13.67 9.18
CA SER A 78 -3.32 -13.54 8.29
C SER A 78 -3.60 -12.08 7.98
N LEU A 79 -3.73 -11.75 6.70
CA LEU A 79 -4.07 -10.40 6.24
C LEU A 79 -5.41 -10.46 5.52
N ARG A 80 -6.41 -9.76 6.06
CA ARG A 80 -7.80 -9.81 5.57
C ARG A 80 -8.26 -8.45 5.10
N TYR A 81 -8.94 -8.42 3.97
CA TYR A 81 -9.62 -7.22 3.46
C TYR A 81 -11.06 -7.18 3.98
N VAL A 82 -11.46 -6.07 4.58
CA VAL A 82 -12.72 -5.90 5.32
C VAL A 82 -13.53 -4.75 4.71
N GLN A 83 -14.77 -5.03 4.29
CA GLN A 83 -15.71 -4.02 3.78
C GLN A 83 -16.93 -3.80 4.69
N HIS A 84 -17.20 -4.75 5.58
CA HIS A 84 -18.34 -4.71 6.48
C HIS A 84 -17.93 -4.83 7.94
N VAL A 85 -18.65 -4.16 8.83
CA VAL A 85 -18.41 -4.21 10.27
C VAL A 85 -18.36 -5.65 10.81
N SER A 86 -19.22 -6.53 10.31
CA SER A 86 -19.29 -7.94 10.72
C SER A 86 -18.02 -8.73 10.39
N GLU A 87 -17.26 -8.29 9.38
CA GLU A 87 -16.03 -8.94 8.93
C GLU A 87 -14.83 -8.52 9.79
N LEU A 88 -14.87 -7.32 10.40
CA LEU A 88 -13.74 -6.79 11.17
C LEU A 88 -13.37 -7.72 12.34
N LYS A 89 -14.36 -8.31 13.00
CA LYS A 89 -14.14 -9.23 14.13
C LYS A 89 -13.29 -8.60 15.24
N ASN A 90 -12.14 -9.20 15.58
CA ASN A 90 -11.22 -8.74 16.62
C ASN A 90 -9.77 -8.85 16.13
N PRO A 91 -9.36 -8.04 15.14
CA PRO A 91 -8.00 -8.08 14.59
C PRO A 91 -6.98 -7.62 15.63
N ASP A 92 -5.72 -7.96 15.41
CA ASP A 92 -4.60 -7.47 16.22
C ASP A 92 -4.16 -6.07 15.78
N MET A 93 -4.30 -5.79 14.48
CA MET A 93 -4.00 -4.50 13.84
C MET A 93 -5.05 -4.17 12.78
N ILE A 94 -5.35 -2.89 12.62
CA ILE A 94 -6.20 -2.39 11.53
C ILE A 94 -5.37 -1.44 10.67
N ILE A 95 -5.41 -1.65 9.35
CA ILE A 95 -4.75 -0.78 8.38
C ILE A 95 -5.80 -0.01 7.57
N LEU A 96 -5.62 1.29 7.50
CA LEU A 96 -6.30 2.17 6.55
C LEU A 96 -5.38 2.36 5.35
N PRO A 97 -5.74 1.85 4.16
CA PRO A 97 -4.88 1.85 3.00
C PRO A 97 -4.87 3.19 2.28
N GLY A 98 -3.99 3.32 1.29
CA GLY A 98 -4.06 4.38 0.30
C GLY A 98 -5.36 4.32 -0.51
N THR A 99 -5.81 5.48 -0.97
CA THR A 99 -7.02 5.61 -1.78
C THR A 99 -6.89 6.71 -2.81
N LYS A 100 -7.67 6.60 -3.90
CA LYS A 100 -7.75 7.62 -4.95
C LYS A 100 -8.69 8.78 -4.60
N ASN A 101 -9.49 8.68 -3.54
CA ASN A 101 -10.33 9.77 -3.02
C ASN A 101 -10.57 9.59 -1.52
N THR A 102 -9.75 10.26 -0.74
CA THR A 102 -9.71 10.15 0.72
C THR A 102 -11.01 10.59 1.37
N MET A 103 -11.57 11.74 0.91
CA MET A 103 -12.75 12.33 1.54
C MET A 103 -13.99 11.46 1.32
N GLU A 104 -14.24 11.01 0.08
CA GLU A 104 -15.41 10.18 -0.21
C GLU A 104 -15.31 8.79 0.43
N ASP A 105 -14.12 8.21 0.48
CA ASP A 105 -13.92 6.89 1.11
C ASP A 105 -14.07 6.97 2.64
N LEU A 106 -13.64 8.06 3.27
CA LEU A 106 -13.94 8.28 4.69
C LEU A 106 -15.44 8.46 4.94
N LEU A 107 -16.14 9.21 4.10
CA LEU A 107 -17.60 9.35 4.20
C LEU A 107 -18.31 8.01 3.99
N TRP A 108 -17.82 7.17 3.09
CA TRP A 108 -18.32 5.81 2.92
C TRP A 108 -18.09 4.96 4.18
N MET A 109 -16.91 4.99 4.79
CA MET A 109 -16.63 4.30 6.07
C MET A 109 -17.56 4.76 7.18
N ARG A 110 -17.87 6.07 7.23
CA ARG A 110 -18.79 6.69 8.19
C ARG A 110 -20.22 6.19 7.98
N ALA A 111 -20.67 6.15 6.74
CA ALA A 111 -22.03 5.72 6.37
C ALA A 111 -22.31 4.25 6.68
N ASN A 112 -21.30 3.35 6.56
CA ASN A 112 -21.47 1.92 6.81
C ASN A 112 -21.04 1.47 8.22
N GLY A 113 -20.61 2.38 9.07
CA GLY A 113 -20.25 2.14 10.47
C GLY A 113 -18.83 1.61 10.71
N LEU A 114 -18.02 1.46 9.66
CA LEU A 114 -16.62 1.04 9.80
C LEU A 114 -15.79 2.06 10.57
N GLU A 115 -15.97 3.37 10.29
CA GLU A 115 -15.28 4.44 11.04
C GLU A 115 -15.52 4.29 12.55
N ALA A 116 -16.77 4.19 12.98
CA ALA A 116 -17.11 4.06 14.40
C ALA A 116 -16.51 2.80 15.03
N THR A 117 -16.42 1.72 14.25
CA THR A 117 -15.83 0.46 14.72
C THR A 117 -14.32 0.59 14.85
N VAL A 118 -13.62 1.19 13.89
CA VAL A 118 -12.18 1.47 13.98
C VAL A 118 -11.87 2.36 15.18
N LEU A 119 -12.65 3.44 15.41
CA LEU A 119 -12.50 4.31 16.57
C LEU A 119 -12.65 3.53 17.90
N LYS A 120 -13.62 2.62 17.96
CA LYS A 120 -13.82 1.75 19.12
C LYS A 120 -12.64 0.80 19.34
N GLU A 121 -12.10 0.20 18.31
CA GLU A 121 -10.94 -0.69 18.42
C GLU A 121 -9.66 0.10 18.79
N ALA A 122 -9.46 1.30 18.22
CA ALA A 122 -8.39 2.20 18.63
C ALA A 122 -8.46 2.55 20.13
N ALA A 123 -9.65 2.86 20.64
CA ALA A 123 -9.87 3.14 22.06
C ALA A 123 -9.61 1.94 22.98
N LYS A 124 -9.64 0.72 22.45
CA LYS A 124 -9.24 -0.50 23.18
C LYS A 124 -7.73 -0.76 23.15
N GLY A 125 -6.98 0.12 22.48
CA GLY A 125 -5.53 -0.01 22.30
C GLY A 125 -5.12 -0.88 21.10
N LYS A 126 -6.01 -1.23 20.17
CA LYS A 126 -5.61 -1.89 18.93
C LYS A 126 -4.74 -0.96 18.09
N ILE A 127 -3.71 -1.49 17.47
CA ILE A 127 -2.85 -0.70 16.60
C ILE A 127 -3.62 -0.34 15.34
N ILE A 128 -3.61 0.96 15.02
CA ILE A 128 -4.17 1.49 13.80
C ILE A 128 -3.03 2.09 12.97
N PHE A 129 -2.90 1.66 11.72
CA PHE A 129 -1.87 2.16 10.82
C PHE A 129 -2.51 2.75 9.56
N GLY A 130 -2.15 3.97 9.21
CA GLY A 130 -2.63 4.65 8.00
C GLY A 130 -1.55 4.83 6.96
N ILE A 131 -1.84 4.55 5.69
CA ILE A 131 -0.93 4.81 4.57
C ILE A 131 -1.57 5.85 3.64
N CYS A 132 -0.85 6.92 3.32
CA CYS A 132 -1.24 7.95 2.35
C CYS A 132 -2.66 8.48 2.63
N GLY A 133 -3.68 8.16 1.81
CA GLY A 133 -5.07 8.55 2.08
C GLY A 133 -5.59 8.02 3.42
N GLY A 134 -5.24 6.79 3.79
CA GLY A 134 -5.58 6.23 5.10
C GLY A 134 -4.93 6.97 6.26
N TYR A 135 -3.69 7.44 6.09
CA TYR A 135 -3.03 8.31 7.07
C TYR A 135 -3.77 9.64 7.21
N GLN A 136 -4.15 10.26 6.09
CA GLN A 136 -4.92 11.51 6.11
C GLN A 136 -6.27 11.35 6.83
N MET A 137 -6.97 10.23 6.64
CA MET A 137 -8.25 9.93 7.31
C MET A 137 -8.14 9.92 8.83
N LEU A 138 -6.97 9.58 9.39
CA LEU A 138 -6.74 9.52 10.84
C LEU A 138 -6.71 10.91 11.49
N GLY A 139 -6.51 11.97 10.73
CA GLY A 139 -6.44 13.36 11.20
C GLY A 139 -7.75 13.92 11.76
N GLU A 140 -7.71 15.17 12.23
CA GLU A 140 -8.86 15.91 12.73
C GLU A 140 -9.70 16.51 11.60
N THR A 141 -9.03 17.06 10.57
CA THR A 141 -9.68 17.79 9.48
C THR A 141 -9.03 17.44 8.14
N LEU A 142 -9.88 17.24 7.14
CA LEU A 142 -9.50 17.12 5.74
C LEU A 142 -10.13 18.30 4.98
N SER A 143 -9.32 19.13 4.34
CA SER A 143 -9.77 20.31 3.61
C SER A 143 -9.31 20.28 2.17
N ASP A 144 -10.22 20.45 1.23
CA ASP A 144 -9.98 20.48 -0.20
C ASP A 144 -10.49 21.77 -0.84
N PRO A 145 -9.78 22.90 -0.62
CA PRO A 145 -10.19 24.20 -1.14
C PRO A 145 -10.10 24.32 -2.66
N HIS A 146 -9.31 23.44 -3.29
CA HIS A 146 -9.04 23.47 -4.73
C HIS A 146 -9.81 22.44 -5.54
N HIS A 147 -10.70 21.66 -4.90
CA HIS A 147 -11.46 20.57 -5.54
C HIS A 147 -10.57 19.53 -6.24
N VAL A 148 -9.47 19.18 -5.58
CA VAL A 148 -8.55 18.13 -6.03
C VAL A 148 -9.21 16.75 -5.94
N GLU A 149 -10.04 16.56 -4.91
CA GLU A 149 -10.90 15.38 -4.71
C GLU A 149 -12.38 15.78 -4.73
N ALA A 150 -13.03 15.74 -3.57
CA ALA A 150 -14.48 16.03 -3.46
C ALA A 150 -14.81 17.51 -3.21
N GLY A 151 -13.81 18.29 -2.84
CA GLY A 151 -13.98 19.70 -2.43
C GLY A 151 -14.56 19.88 -1.03
N GLY A 152 -14.40 21.10 -0.51
CA GLY A 152 -14.91 21.45 0.82
C GLY A 152 -14.04 20.96 1.97
N THR A 153 -14.67 20.80 3.14
CA THR A 153 -13.96 20.38 4.36
C THR A 153 -14.80 19.38 5.13
N ILE A 154 -14.18 18.29 5.56
CA ILE A 154 -14.82 17.28 6.41
C ILE A 154 -13.99 17.03 7.68
N LYS A 155 -14.63 16.53 8.71
CA LYS A 155 -13.92 16.00 9.89
C LYS A 155 -13.26 14.68 9.53
N GLY A 156 -12.01 14.51 9.94
CA GLY A 156 -11.33 13.23 9.94
C GLY A 156 -11.78 12.35 11.11
N MET A 157 -11.04 11.28 11.36
CA MET A 157 -11.34 10.34 12.46
C MET A 157 -10.90 10.88 13.83
N GLY A 158 -10.00 11.87 13.87
CA GLY A 158 -9.51 12.49 15.11
C GLY A 158 -8.64 11.55 15.97
N LEU A 159 -8.00 10.57 15.36
CA LEU A 159 -7.08 9.64 16.04
C LEU A 159 -5.66 10.19 16.10
N LEU A 160 -5.28 11.01 15.14
CA LEU A 160 -4.03 11.76 15.12
C LEU A 160 -4.32 13.26 15.18
N PRO A 161 -3.68 14.03 16.09
CA PRO A 161 -3.85 15.48 16.16
C PRO A 161 -3.11 16.15 14.99
N MET A 162 -3.75 16.17 13.84
CA MET A 162 -3.23 16.77 12.61
C MET A 162 -4.35 17.21 11.68
N ASP A 163 -4.07 18.20 10.84
CA ASP A 163 -4.94 18.61 9.73
C ASP A 163 -4.27 18.37 8.40
N THR A 164 -5.04 17.97 7.41
CA THR A 164 -4.59 17.82 6.03
C THR A 164 -5.31 18.79 5.11
N VAL A 165 -4.55 19.48 4.26
CA VAL A 165 -5.08 20.32 3.17
C VAL A 165 -4.63 19.74 1.85
N PHE A 166 -5.56 19.48 0.95
CA PHE A 166 -5.24 19.01 -0.40
C PHE A 166 -4.72 20.17 -1.25
N ALA A 167 -3.52 20.01 -1.81
CA ALA A 167 -2.83 20.97 -2.66
C ALA A 167 -2.90 20.55 -4.12
N GLU A 168 -2.82 21.52 -5.05
CA GLU A 168 -2.81 21.23 -6.49
C GLU A 168 -1.52 20.54 -6.95
N LYS A 169 -0.43 20.74 -6.19
CA LYS A 169 0.87 20.13 -6.50
C LYS A 169 0.94 18.72 -5.97
N LYS A 170 1.18 17.77 -6.87
CA LYS A 170 1.39 16.36 -6.54
C LYS A 170 2.84 16.11 -6.15
N THR A 171 3.05 15.54 -4.96
CA THR A 171 4.34 14.96 -4.58
C THR A 171 4.46 13.59 -5.24
N ARG A 172 5.60 13.32 -5.89
CA ARG A 172 5.92 12.00 -6.46
C ARG A 172 7.43 11.81 -6.43
N THR A 173 7.89 10.97 -5.51
CA THR A 173 9.31 10.69 -5.36
C THR A 173 9.56 9.33 -4.73
N ARG A 174 10.76 8.78 -4.92
CA ARG A 174 11.26 7.63 -4.17
C ARG A 174 11.95 8.12 -2.91
N VAL A 175 11.76 7.40 -1.83
CA VAL A 175 12.32 7.74 -0.52
C VAL A 175 12.97 6.52 0.12
N SER A 176 14.00 6.79 0.92
CA SER A 176 14.52 5.86 1.92
C SER A 176 14.58 6.57 3.26
N GLY A 177 14.56 5.81 4.34
CA GLY A 177 14.60 6.43 5.67
C GLY A 177 14.45 5.41 6.78
N ARG A 178 13.95 5.87 7.91
CA ARG A 178 13.72 5.02 9.08
C ARG A 178 12.62 5.58 9.97
N PHE A 179 12.04 4.71 10.76
CA PHE A 179 11.18 5.14 11.85
C PHE A 179 12.00 5.93 12.89
N LEU A 180 11.41 7.01 13.37
CA LEU A 180 11.95 7.80 14.48
C LEU A 180 11.78 7.04 15.80
N GLU A 181 12.24 7.62 16.91
CA GLU A 181 11.98 7.08 18.24
C GLU A 181 10.49 7.18 18.55
N LEU A 182 9.80 6.05 18.57
CA LEU A 182 8.40 5.95 18.93
C LEU A 182 8.27 5.47 20.38
N GLU A 183 7.18 5.87 21.02
CA GLU A 183 6.91 5.49 22.42
C GLU A 183 5.79 4.46 22.55
N GLY A 184 5.73 3.82 23.71
CA GLY A 184 4.64 2.92 24.07
C GLY A 184 4.57 1.68 23.21
N GLU A 185 3.39 1.36 22.72
CA GLU A 185 3.13 0.12 21.98
C GLU A 185 3.84 0.04 20.63
N LEU A 186 4.22 1.18 20.06
CA LEU A 186 4.90 1.27 18.77
C LEU A 186 6.43 1.30 18.87
N GLN A 187 6.98 1.24 20.08
CA GLN A 187 8.42 1.38 20.34
C GLN A 187 9.27 0.39 19.52
N ALA A 188 8.79 -0.81 19.27
CA ALA A 188 9.54 -1.81 18.50
C ALA A 188 9.73 -1.44 17.00
N LEU A 189 9.01 -0.45 16.49
CA LEU A 189 9.23 0.12 15.15
C LEU A 189 10.40 1.10 15.12
N SER A 190 10.84 1.63 16.27
CA SER A 190 11.89 2.65 16.34
C SER A 190 13.17 2.17 15.67
N GLY A 191 13.72 3.00 14.79
CA GLY A 191 14.95 2.73 14.05
C GLY A 191 14.80 1.75 12.87
N ALA A 192 13.65 1.09 12.67
CA ALA A 192 13.45 0.22 11.54
C ALA A 192 13.60 0.99 10.21
N GLU A 193 14.45 0.47 9.32
CA GLU A 193 14.72 1.08 8.03
C GLU A 193 13.57 0.83 7.05
N LEU A 194 13.26 1.81 6.24
CA LEU A 194 12.23 1.75 5.20
C LEU A 194 12.73 2.27 3.86
N GLU A 195 12.16 1.74 2.82
CA GLU A 195 12.26 2.24 1.45
C GLU A 195 10.87 2.24 0.83
N GLY A 196 10.62 3.19 -0.08
CA GLY A 196 9.32 3.25 -0.72
C GLY A 196 9.19 4.48 -1.62
N TYR A 197 7.97 4.95 -1.75
CA TYR A 197 7.70 6.15 -2.55
C TYR A 197 6.51 6.93 -1.97
N GLU A 198 6.53 8.22 -2.23
CA GLU A 198 5.41 9.11 -1.96
C GLU A 198 4.66 9.44 -3.26
N ILE A 199 3.34 9.39 -3.21
CA ILE A 199 2.48 9.81 -4.31
C ILE A 199 1.16 10.38 -3.75
N HIS A 200 1.16 11.66 -3.38
CA HIS A 200 0.02 12.29 -2.73
C HIS A 200 -0.13 13.77 -3.13
N MET A 201 -1.27 14.36 -2.81
CA MET A 201 -1.58 15.78 -3.03
C MET A 201 -1.90 16.53 -1.73
N GLY A 202 -1.89 15.85 -0.58
CA GLY A 202 -2.15 16.45 0.71
C GLY A 202 -0.89 16.98 1.39
N GLU A 203 -1.03 18.11 2.07
CA GLU A 203 -0.05 18.65 3.01
C GLU A 203 -0.63 18.51 4.42
N THR A 204 0.09 17.79 5.29
CA THR A 204 -0.36 17.53 6.67
C THR A 204 0.47 18.32 7.66
N VAL A 205 -0.22 18.97 8.60
CA VAL A 205 0.37 19.74 9.69
C VAL A 205 0.01 19.09 11.02
N LEU A 206 1.02 18.69 11.78
CA LEU A 206 0.86 18.10 13.10
C LEU A 206 0.47 19.17 14.14
N LYS A 207 -0.26 18.73 15.15
CA LYS A 207 -0.73 19.53 16.28
C LYS A 207 -0.46 18.81 17.61
N GLY A 208 -0.43 19.58 18.67
CA GLY A 208 -0.45 19.03 20.03
C GLY A 208 0.67 18.05 20.32
N GLU A 209 0.30 16.85 20.76
CA GLU A 209 1.22 15.80 21.23
C GLU A 209 1.63 14.79 20.13
N ALA A 210 1.23 15.01 18.86
CA ALA A 210 1.66 14.12 17.79
C ALA A 210 3.16 14.31 17.49
N GLY A 211 3.90 13.21 17.44
CA GLY A 211 5.25 13.17 16.91
C GLY A 211 5.26 12.71 15.45
N HIS A 212 6.29 13.08 14.68
CA HIS A 212 6.53 12.46 13.38
C HIS A 212 6.89 10.99 13.54
N SER A 213 6.44 10.15 12.63
CA SER A 213 6.68 8.70 12.70
C SER A 213 7.96 8.28 12.01
N VAL A 214 8.35 8.95 10.93
CA VAL A 214 9.50 8.58 10.11
C VAL A 214 10.36 9.80 9.73
N SER A 215 11.65 9.55 9.50
CA SER A 215 12.56 10.48 8.82
C SER A 215 12.92 9.88 7.49
N ILE A 216 12.71 10.60 6.40
CA ILE A 216 12.91 10.14 5.03
C ILE A 216 13.79 11.09 4.24
N GLU A 217 14.53 10.53 3.29
CA GLU A 217 15.36 11.23 2.31
C GLU A 217 14.78 10.98 0.91
N ASP A 218 14.52 12.04 0.18
CA ASP A 218 14.15 12.01 -1.22
C ASP A 218 15.34 11.56 -2.06
N GLN A 219 15.22 10.43 -2.76
CA GLN A 219 16.29 9.81 -3.55
C GLN A 219 16.66 10.60 -4.82
N VAL A 220 15.86 11.60 -5.19
CA VAL A 220 16.10 12.45 -6.37
C VAL A 220 16.78 13.74 -5.98
N SER A 221 16.27 14.43 -4.94
CA SER A 221 16.78 15.72 -4.49
C SER A 221 17.86 15.62 -3.40
N GLY A 222 17.88 14.52 -2.64
CA GLY A 222 18.70 14.36 -1.44
C GLY A 222 18.17 15.16 -0.24
N GLU A 223 16.98 15.72 -0.32
CA GLU A 223 16.36 16.43 0.79
C GLU A 223 15.85 15.47 1.85
N CYS A 224 16.21 15.74 3.11
CA CYS A 224 15.69 15.01 4.26
C CYS A 224 14.51 15.77 4.87
N LYS A 225 13.45 15.02 5.25
CA LYS A 225 12.31 15.56 5.98
C LYS A 225 11.78 14.55 6.98
N GLU A 226 11.05 15.05 7.95
CA GLU A 226 10.19 14.21 8.80
C GLU A 226 8.84 14.06 8.14
N ASP A 227 8.28 12.84 8.18
CA ASP A 227 6.98 12.51 7.62
C ASP A 227 6.15 11.66 8.58
N GLY A 228 4.86 11.54 8.24
CA GLY A 228 3.92 10.79 9.03
C GLY A 228 3.64 11.38 10.40
N ALA A 229 2.88 10.65 11.17
CA ALA A 229 2.60 10.97 12.57
C ALA A 229 2.33 9.72 13.40
N TYR A 230 2.58 9.82 14.71
CA TYR A 230 2.11 8.84 15.66
C TYR A 230 1.54 9.51 16.92
N CYS A 231 0.61 8.82 17.54
CA CYS A 231 0.09 9.15 18.85
C CYS A 231 -0.44 7.87 19.52
N LYS A 232 0.15 7.49 20.66
CA LYS A 232 -0.21 6.25 21.39
C LYS A 232 -0.10 4.99 20.51
N ASN A 233 -1.24 4.34 20.21
CA ASN A 233 -1.35 3.12 19.40
C ASN A 233 -1.71 3.39 17.93
N VAL A 234 -1.67 4.64 17.50
CA VAL A 234 -2.01 5.04 16.13
C VAL A 234 -0.78 5.62 15.44
N CYS A 235 -0.51 5.15 14.23
CA CYS A 235 0.62 5.59 13.42
C CYS A 235 0.20 5.69 11.95
N GLY A 236 0.90 6.50 11.18
CA GLY A 236 0.74 6.56 9.73
C GLY A 236 1.83 7.36 9.05
N THR A 237 1.93 7.22 7.74
CA THR A 237 2.91 7.89 6.87
C THR A 237 2.36 8.05 5.47
N TYR A 238 2.94 8.94 4.69
CA TYR A 238 2.66 9.05 3.26
C TYR A 238 3.37 7.97 2.42
N VAL A 239 4.36 7.28 2.99
CA VAL A 239 5.21 6.34 2.26
C VAL A 239 4.44 5.07 1.90
N HIS A 240 4.28 4.82 0.60
CA HIS A 240 3.89 3.53 0.04
C HIS A 240 5.09 2.57 0.02
N GLY A 241 4.84 1.27 0.17
CA GLY A 241 5.90 0.27 0.29
C GLY A 241 6.58 0.28 1.66
N VAL A 242 6.00 0.96 2.67
CA VAL A 242 6.57 1.09 4.02
C VAL A 242 6.91 -0.25 4.68
N PHE A 243 6.25 -1.34 4.27
CA PHE A 243 6.49 -2.69 4.77
C PHE A 243 7.43 -3.51 3.87
N ASP A 244 7.93 -2.97 2.76
CA ASP A 244 8.75 -3.72 1.79
C ASP A 244 10.10 -4.15 2.38
N ARG A 245 10.64 -3.38 3.32
CA ARG A 245 11.81 -3.78 4.10
C ARG A 245 11.39 -4.76 5.20
N GLU A 246 12.14 -5.84 5.33
CA GLU A 246 11.91 -6.87 6.34
C GLU A 246 11.91 -6.30 7.77
N ASP A 247 12.78 -5.31 8.04
CA ASP A 247 12.90 -4.64 9.33
C ASP A 247 11.55 -4.11 9.84
N VAL A 248 10.78 -3.45 8.97
CA VAL A 248 9.47 -2.87 9.34
C VAL A 248 8.42 -3.97 9.50
N ALA A 249 8.37 -4.91 8.56
CA ALA A 249 7.40 -6.00 8.61
C ALA A 249 7.60 -6.88 9.87
N GLU A 250 8.85 -7.21 10.20
CA GLU A 250 9.19 -7.96 11.42
C GLU A 250 8.93 -7.14 12.69
N ALA A 251 9.22 -5.83 12.68
CA ALA A 251 8.92 -4.96 13.82
C ALA A 251 7.42 -4.92 14.11
N VAL A 252 6.57 -4.84 13.06
CA VAL A 252 5.10 -4.93 13.21
C VAL A 252 4.71 -6.26 13.85
N VAL A 253 5.22 -7.38 13.33
CA VAL A 253 4.92 -8.72 13.89
C VAL A 253 5.37 -8.82 15.33
N ARG A 254 6.53 -8.27 15.68
CA ARG A 254 7.05 -8.23 17.05
C ARG A 254 6.14 -7.45 17.99
N VAL A 255 5.73 -6.24 17.59
CA VAL A 255 4.76 -5.43 18.36
C VAL A 255 3.47 -6.22 18.64
N LEU A 256 2.92 -6.87 17.61
CA LEU A 256 1.66 -7.62 17.75
C LEU A 256 1.84 -8.89 18.57
N GLY A 257 2.97 -9.57 18.41
CA GLY A 257 3.33 -10.77 19.18
C GLY A 257 3.49 -10.48 20.68
N GLU A 258 4.25 -9.45 21.01
CA GLU A 258 4.44 -8.99 22.39
C GLU A 258 3.10 -8.65 23.06
N LYS A 259 2.22 -7.95 22.32
CA LYS A 259 0.88 -7.59 22.80
C LYS A 259 -0.03 -8.80 23.06
N LYS A 260 0.13 -9.87 22.27
CA LYS A 260 -0.58 -11.14 22.44
C LYS A 260 0.10 -12.09 23.42
N GLY A 261 1.34 -11.83 23.82
CA GLY A 261 2.14 -12.72 24.64
C GLY A 261 2.53 -14.02 23.93
N ILE A 262 2.74 -13.97 22.60
CA ILE A 262 3.19 -15.11 21.77
C ILE A 262 4.63 -14.90 21.32
N ASP A 263 5.37 -16.01 21.19
CA ASP A 263 6.72 -16.00 20.63
C ASP A 263 6.65 -15.92 19.10
N VAL A 264 7.15 -14.82 18.57
CA VAL A 264 7.18 -14.55 17.13
C VAL A 264 8.60 -14.64 16.54
N SER A 265 9.57 -15.15 17.28
CA SER A 265 10.99 -15.19 16.89
C SER A 265 11.26 -16.02 15.62
N GLN A 266 10.34 -16.88 15.23
CA GLN A 266 10.40 -17.69 14.01
C GLN A 266 9.54 -17.12 12.86
N MET A 267 8.84 -16.01 13.10
CA MET A 267 8.00 -15.34 12.12
C MET A 267 8.81 -14.25 11.42
N THR A 268 9.72 -14.68 10.53
CA THR A 268 10.59 -13.77 9.79
C THR A 268 9.97 -13.42 8.44
N GLY A 269 10.17 -12.16 8.04
CA GLY A 269 9.83 -11.66 6.70
C GLY A 269 10.76 -12.22 5.63
N ILE A 270 10.46 -11.89 4.40
CA ILE A 270 11.37 -12.02 3.27
C ILE A 270 11.81 -10.63 2.84
N ASP A 271 13.01 -10.50 2.32
CA ASP A 271 13.39 -9.28 1.60
C ASP A 271 12.49 -9.14 0.36
N PHE A 272 11.39 -8.41 0.54
CA PHE A 272 10.37 -8.27 -0.49
C PHE A 272 10.86 -7.44 -1.67
N ALA A 273 11.80 -6.52 -1.46
CA ALA A 273 12.43 -5.75 -2.52
C ALA A 273 13.27 -6.68 -3.42
N ALA A 274 14.11 -7.52 -2.84
CA ALA A 274 14.88 -8.52 -3.60
C ALA A 274 13.98 -9.56 -4.29
N PHE A 275 12.87 -9.94 -3.64
CA PHE A 275 11.86 -10.82 -4.25
C PHE A 275 11.23 -10.17 -5.49
N LYS A 276 10.81 -8.90 -5.42
CA LYS A 276 10.27 -8.14 -6.56
C LYS A 276 11.25 -8.09 -7.73
N GLU A 277 12.51 -7.74 -7.48
CA GLU A 277 13.54 -7.70 -8.51
C GLU A 277 13.69 -9.07 -9.20
N THR A 278 13.66 -10.15 -8.43
CA THR A 278 13.69 -11.52 -9.00
C THR A 278 12.47 -11.77 -9.91
N GLN A 279 11.26 -11.34 -9.53
CA GLN A 279 10.06 -11.47 -10.35
C GLN A 279 10.15 -10.64 -11.64
N TYR A 280 10.68 -9.41 -11.56
CA TYR A 280 10.93 -8.58 -12.74
C TYR A 280 11.97 -9.18 -13.68
N ASP A 281 13.03 -9.79 -13.16
CA ASP A 281 14.03 -10.48 -13.97
C ASP A 281 13.43 -11.68 -14.71
N ILE A 282 12.57 -12.46 -14.04
CA ILE A 282 11.83 -13.57 -14.67
C ILE A 282 10.93 -13.03 -15.77
N LEU A 283 10.15 -11.98 -15.50
CA LEU A 283 9.29 -11.33 -16.49
C LEU A 283 10.08 -10.85 -17.71
N ALA A 284 11.18 -10.14 -17.47
CA ALA A 284 12.05 -9.63 -18.54
C ALA A 284 12.65 -10.76 -19.39
N ALA A 285 13.10 -11.83 -18.74
CA ALA A 285 13.64 -12.99 -19.42
C ALA A 285 12.60 -13.71 -20.30
N GLU A 286 11.39 -13.90 -19.78
CA GLU A 286 10.29 -14.54 -20.51
C GLU A 286 9.79 -13.64 -21.66
N LEU A 287 9.65 -12.36 -21.47
CA LEU A 287 9.25 -11.43 -22.54
C LEU A 287 10.28 -11.44 -23.68
N ARG A 288 11.58 -11.43 -23.38
CA ARG A 288 12.64 -11.52 -24.41
C ARG A 288 12.59 -12.78 -25.26
N LYS A 289 12.08 -13.90 -24.72
CA LYS A 289 11.91 -15.17 -25.47
C LYS A 289 10.73 -15.11 -26.44
N HIS A 290 9.72 -14.32 -26.15
CA HIS A 290 8.43 -14.33 -26.85
C HIS A 290 8.17 -13.09 -27.71
N LEU A 291 9.00 -12.06 -27.58
CA LEU A 291 8.92 -10.82 -28.36
C LEU A 291 10.04 -10.74 -29.40
N ASP A 292 9.75 -10.18 -30.57
CA ASP A 292 10.74 -9.79 -31.55
C ASP A 292 11.48 -8.52 -31.10
N MET A 293 12.46 -8.72 -30.21
CA MET A 293 13.23 -7.64 -29.63
C MET A 293 13.95 -6.79 -30.70
N LYS A 294 14.36 -7.43 -31.81
CA LYS A 294 15.03 -6.72 -32.92
C LYS A 294 14.07 -5.69 -33.53
N LYS A 295 12.86 -6.11 -33.85
CA LYS A 295 11.83 -5.24 -34.41
C LYS A 295 11.43 -4.12 -33.45
N ILE A 296 11.37 -4.40 -32.13
CA ILE A 296 11.12 -3.39 -31.10
C ILE A 296 12.20 -2.32 -31.12
N TYR A 297 13.48 -2.71 -31.14
CA TYR A 297 14.58 -1.74 -31.21
C TYR A 297 14.59 -0.95 -32.53
N GLU A 298 14.30 -1.60 -33.66
CA GLU A 298 14.17 -0.91 -34.95
C GLU A 298 13.07 0.19 -34.90
N ILE A 299 11.92 -0.10 -34.28
CA ILE A 299 10.84 0.86 -34.10
C ILE A 299 11.28 2.04 -33.22
N LEU A 300 11.97 1.74 -32.11
CA LEU A 300 12.48 2.78 -31.19
C LEU A 300 13.51 3.70 -31.86
N GLU A 301 14.40 3.15 -32.71
CA GLU A 301 15.42 3.93 -33.43
C GLU A 301 14.83 4.80 -34.55
N GLN A 302 13.77 4.34 -35.20
CA GLN A 302 13.10 5.08 -36.28
C GLN A 302 12.27 6.26 -35.73
N GLY A 303 11.90 6.24 -34.46
CA GLY A 303 10.97 7.21 -33.89
C GLY A 303 9.52 6.98 -34.37
N ILE A 304 8.55 7.49 -33.65
CA ILE A 304 7.14 7.50 -34.04
C ILE A 304 6.82 8.84 -34.66
#